data_93b4a28c79fb4a8937bad3de6d6e134d
#
_entry.id   93b4a28c79fb4a8937bad3de6d6e134d
#
_cell.length_a   1.000
_cell.length_b   1.000
_cell.length_c   1.000
_cell.angle_alpha   90.00
_cell.angle_beta   90.00
_cell.angle_gamma   90.00
#
_symmetry.space_group_name_H-M   'P 1'
#
loop_
_entity.id
_entity.type
_entity.pdbx_description
1 polymer ?
#
loop_
_entity_poly.entity_id
_entity_poly.type
_entity_poly.pdbx_seq_one_letter_code
_entity_poly.pdbx_strand_id
1 'polypeptide(L)'
;MSGNSQGYIWDETFVADGAISAYRAVVAGEAGSVYEFGAKHIKAPTGQDANKIIGIAQHATTASGDTILIRRAGLTKLEVASGNVTFGVPLRIFDIRGMGDVQGDAWASGDGIIGYADTPSSASGDIIECWLAINTLLTT
;
A
#
# COMPACT_ATOMS: atom_id res chain seq x y z
N MET A 1 5.56 20.75 21.77
CA MET A 1 5.63 19.63 21.75
C MET A 1 6.44 19.05 20.82
N SER A 2 6.72 18.25 20.98
CA SER A 2 7.70 17.71 20.20
C SER A 2 7.18 17.28 18.91
N GLY A 3 7.87 17.50 17.90
CA GLY A 3 7.58 16.94 16.62
C GLY A 3 7.81 15.45 16.51
N ASN A 4 7.94 14.79 17.61
CA ASN A 4 8.28 13.39 17.55
C ASN A 4 7.11 12.50 17.27
N SER A 5 5.96 13.07 17.11
CA SER A 5 4.77 12.31 16.80
C SER A 5 4.81 11.66 15.42
N GLN A 6 5.77 12.01 14.58
CA GLN A 6 5.84 11.35 13.28
C GLN A 6 6.15 9.87 13.36
N GLY A 7 6.66 9.44 14.48
CA GLY A 7 7.01 8.05 14.64
C GLY A 7 8.10 7.58 13.69
N TYR A 8 8.26 6.30 13.62
CA TYR A 8 9.27 5.66 12.81
C TYR A 8 8.81 5.54 11.36
N ILE A 9 9.66 5.98 10.43
CA ILE A 9 9.42 5.80 8.99
C ILE A 9 10.50 4.86 8.45
N TRP A 10 10.07 3.83 7.73
CA TRP A 10 10.98 2.88 7.11
C TRP A 10 10.70 2.81 5.62
N ASP A 11 11.65 3.30 4.84
CA ASP A 11 11.64 3.22 3.38
C ASP A 11 12.72 2.26 2.91
N GLU A 12 12.41 1.50 1.88
CA GLU A 12 13.33 0.54 1.30
C GLU A 12 13.22 0.58 -0.21
N THR A 13 14.35 0.40 -0.90
CA THR A 13 14.38 0.36 -2.36
C THR A 13 14.15 -1.06 -2.86
N PHE A 14 13.25 -1.17 -3.83
CA PHE A 14 12.92 -2.42 -4.52
C PHE A 14 13.09 -2.26 -6.02
N VAL A 15 12.91 -3.36 -6.75
CA VAL A 15 12.83 -3.36 -8.21
C VAL A 15 11.37 -3.59 -8.59
N ALA A 16 10.83 -2.76 -9.48
CA ALA A 16 9.46 -2.88 -9.92
C ALA A 16 9.33 -3.89 -11.07
N ASP A 17 8.33 -4.76 -10.98
CA ASP A 17 7.96 -5.70 -12.04
C ASP A 17 6.83 -5.08 -12.87
N GLY A 18 7.08 -3.94 -13.48
CA GLY A 18 6.12 -3.23 -14.30
C GLY A 18 5.87 -1.81 -13.83
N ALA A 19 4.93 -1.14 -14.47
CA ALA A 19 4.56 0.23 -14.11
C ALA A 19 3.80 0.26 -12.79
N ILE A 20 4.20 1.16 -11.91
CA ILE A 20 3.57 1.37 -10.60
C ILE A 20 3.20 2.85 -10.50
N SER A 21 2.02 3.15 -10.02
CA SER A 21 1.62 4.53 -9.72
C SER A 21 2.03 4.91 -8.31
N ALA A 22 2.34 6.19 -8.11
CA ALA A 22 2.68 6.71 -6.79
C ALA A 22 1.50 6.55 -5.81
N TYR A 23 1.84 6.34 -4.55
CA TYR A 23 0.89 6.30 -3.43
C TYR A 23 -0.14 5.18 -3.53
N ARG A 24 0.27 4.06 -4.10
CA ARG A 24 -0.54 2.85 -4.18
C ARG A 24 0.17 1.68 -3.50
N ALA A 25 -0.62 0.76 -2.99
CA ALA A 25 -0.10 -0.44 -2.35
C ALA A 25 0.56 -1.35 -3.39
N VAL A 26 1.66 -1.97 -3.00
CA VAL A 26 2.37 -2.95 -3.81
C VAL A 26 2.51 -4.26 -3.05
N VAL A 27 2.61 -5.34 -3.79
CA VAL A 27 2.77 -6.68 -3.24
C VAL A 27 4.11 -7.28 -3.69
N ALA A 28 4.49 -8.40 -3.10
CA ALA A 28 5.70 -9.11 -3.49
C ALA A 28 5.65 -9.47 -4.97
N GLY A 29 6.76 -9.23 -5.67
CA GLY A 29 6.89 -9.54 -7.09
C GLY A 29 7.09 -11.02 -7.35
N GLU A 30 7.17 -11.36 -8.64
CA GLU A 30 7.29 -12.76 -9.05
C GLU A 30 8.67 -13.31 -8.73
N ALA A 31 8.70 -14.43 -8.03
CA ALA A 31 9.89 -15.22 -7.90
C ALA A 31 10.12 -15.94 -9.24
N GLY A 32 11.29 -15.83 -9.81
CA GLY A 32 11.63 -16.51 -11.05
C GLY A 32 11.88 -15.60 -12.24
N SER A 33 11.66 -14.32 -12.10
CA SER A 33 12.23 -13.36 -13.07
C SER A 33 13.75 -13.48 -12.99
N VAL A 34 14.42 -13.05 -14.03
CA VAL A 34 15.88 -13.02 -14.01
C VAL A 34 16.30 -11.88 -13.10
N TYR A 35 16.71 -12.23 -11.87
CA TYR A 35 17.08 -11.25 -10.88
C TYR A 35 18.57 -11.08 -10.83
N GLU A 36 18.97 -9.84 -10.63
CA GLU A 36 20.28 -9.61 -10.05
C GLU A 36 20.29 -10.14 -8.63
N PHE A 37 21.40 -10.70 -8.25
CA PHE A 37 21.56 -11.32 -6.95
C PHE A 37 21.23 -10.35 -5.82
N GLY A 38 20.30 -10.74 -4.96
CA GLY A 38 19.90 -9.94 -3.80
C GLY A 38 18.81 -8.90 -4.05
N ALA A 39 18.35 -8.73 -5.28
CA ALA A 39 17.28 -7.78 -5.56
C ALA A 39 15.93 -8.30 -5.08
N LYS A 40 15.16 -7.43 -4.43
CA LYS A 40 13.78 -7.72 -4.04
C LYS A 40 12.86 -7.04 -5.03
N HIS A 41 11.86 -7.76 -5.50
CA HIS A 41 10.93 -7.29 -6.51
C HIS A 41 9.54 -7.06 -5.91
N ILE A 42 8.88 -6.03 -6.40
CA ILE A 42 7.48 -5.73 -6.08
C ILE A 42 6.70 -5.52 -7.38
N LYS A 43 5.39 -5.64 -7.27
CA LYS A 43 4.48 -5.43 -8.39
C LYS A 43 3.17 -4.83 -7.89
N ALA A 44 2.33 -4.37 -8.85
CA ALA A 44 0.95 -4.01 -8.54
C ALA A 44 0.19 -5.26 -8.09
N PRO A 45 -0.83 -5.12 -7.23
CA PRO A 45 -1.64 -6.26 -6.82
C PRO A 45 -2.32 -6.94 -8.00
N THR A 46 -2.61 -8.23 -7.87
CA THR A 46 -3.40 -8.98 -8.86
C THR A 46 -4.88 -9.04 -8.50
N GLY A 47 -5.25 -8.41 -7.42
CA GLY A 47 -6.60 -8.36 -6.88
C GLY A 47 -6.55 -7.74 -5.50
N GLN A 48 -7.32 -8.28 -4.59
CA GLN A 48 -7.28 -7.84 -3.19
C GLN A 48 -6.22 -8.60 -2.37
N ASP A 49 -5.10 -8.92 -2.99
CA ASP A 49 -4.00 -9.77 -2.51
C ASP A 49 -3.42 -9.33 -1.18
N ALA A 50 -4.19 -9.47 -0.23
CA ALA A 50 -4.07 -8.87 1.03
C ALA A 50 -2.92 -9.34 1.88
N ASN A 51 -2.54 -10.56 1.77
CA ASN A 51 -1.50 -11.15 2.62
C ASN A 51 -0.09 -11.01 2.04
N LYS A 52 0.05 -10.25 0.96
CA LYS A 52 1.34 -10.03 0.30
C LYS A 52 1.76 -8.58 0.24
N ILE A 53 1.05 -7.69 0.94
CA ILE A 53 1.34 -6.26 0.92
C ILE A 53 2.75 -6.03 1.47
N ILE A 54 3.56 -5.34 0.68
CA ILE A 54 4.91 -4.97 1.09
C ILE A 54 4.93 -3.53 1.63
N GLY A 55 4.19 -2.64 1.02
CA GLY A 55 4.14 -1.24 1.42
C GLY A 55 3.47 -0.36 0.38
N ILE A 56 3.79 0.92 0.44
CA ILE A 56 3.20 1.94 -0.44
C ILE A 56 4.30 2.59 -1.26
N ALA A 57 4.09 2.65 -2.58
CA ALA A 57 5.01 3.29 -3.50
C ALA A 57 5.08 4.79 -3.24
N GLN A 58 6.28 5.32 -3.11
CA GLN A 58 6.50 6.74 -2.83
C GLN A 58 6.67 7.57 -4.10
N HIS A 59 6.84 6.93 -5.24
CA HIS A 59 6.86 7.56 -6.55
C HIS A 59 6.42 6.56 -7.60
N ALA A 60 6.22 7.02 -8.84
CA ALA A 60 5.80 6.17 -9.95
C ALA A 60 6.99 5.55 -10.66
N THR A 61 6.76 4.41 -11.29
CA THR A 61 7.68 3.82 -12.27
C THR A 61 6.93 3.57 -13.58
N THR A 62 7.67 3.47 -14.68
CA THR A 62 7.07 3.29 -16.00
C THR A 62 7.38 1.92 -16.62
N ALA A 63 8.39 1.23 -16.13
CA ALA A 63 8.84 -0.01 -16.76
C ALA A 63 9.33 -1.03 -15.73
N SER A 64 9.27 -2.29 -16.14
CA SER A 64 9.88 -3.38 -15.39
C SER A 64 11.39 -3.14 -15.29
N GLY A 65 11.94 -3.37 -14.10
CA GLY A 65 13.34 -3.14 -13.81
C GLY A 65 13.68 -1.80 -13.22
N ASP A 66 12.73 -0.86 -13.21
CA ASP A 66 12.94 0.43 -12.55
C ASP A 66 13.08 0.23 -11.04
N THR A 67 13.92 1.06 -10.42
CA THR A 67 14.00 1.08 -8.96
C THR A 67 12.88 1.92 -8.39
N ILE A 68 12.37 1.53 -7.23
CA ILE A 68 11.24 2.19 -6.60
C ILE A 68 11.43 2.23 -5.09
N LEU A 69 11.10 3.38 -4.48
CA LEU A 69 11.13 3.53 -3.05
C LEU A 69 9.76 3.16 -2.47
N ILE A 70 9.76 2.21 -1.55
CA ILE A 70 8.55 1.70 -0.92
C ILE A 70 8.58 2.04 0.56
N ARG A 71 7.52 2.69 1.06
CA ARG A 71 7.36 2.92 2.50
C ARG A 71 6.72 1.70 3.14
N ARG A 72 7.40 1.15 4.12
CA ARG A 72 6.99 -0.07 4.80
C ARG A 72 6.46 0.18 6.21
N ALA A 73 6.73 1.32 6.78
CA ALA A 73 6.25 1.70 8.11
C ALA A 73 6.13 3.20 8.23
N GLY A 74 5.24 3.65 9.09
CA GLY A 74 5.04 5.05 9.41
C GLY A 74 3.90 5.69 8.65
N LEU A 75 3.88 7.02 8.62
CA LEU A 75 2.85 7.79 7.93
C LEU A 75 3.20 7.90 6.45
N THR A 76 2.23 7.67 5.59
CA THR A 76 2.41 7.76 4.14
C THR A 76 1.19 8.39 3.47
N LYS A 77 1.37 8.85 2.24
CA LYS A 77 0.24 9.18 1.38
C LYS A 77 -0.29 7.89 0.74
N LEU A 78 -1.60 7.84 0.52
CA LEU A 78 -2.26 6.71 -0.11
C LEU A 78 -3.42 7.22 -0.96
N GLU A 79 -3.46 6.82 -2.22
CA GLU A 79 -4.60 7.09 -3.10
C GLU A 79 -5.74 6.13 -2.75
N VAL A 80 -6.95 6.66 -2.59
CA VAL A 80 -8.12 5.87 -2.19
C VAL A 80 -9.17 5.83 -3.28
N ALA A 81 -9.92 4.74 -3.32
CA ALA A 81 -10.94 4.50 -4.34
C ALA A 81 -12.31 5.01 -3.90
N SER A 82 -12.44 5.55 -2.70
CA SER A 82 -13.72 5.94 -2.12
C SER A 82 -13.67 7.35 -1.56
N GLY A 83 -14.79 8.07 -1.67
CA GLY A 83 -14.99 9.35 -0.99
C GLY A 83 -15.52 9.22 0.44
N ASN A 84 -15.61 8.00 0.96
CA ASN A 84 -16.20 7.76 2.28
C ASN A 84 -15.17 7.50 3.38
N VAL A 85 -13.91 7.76 3.12
CA VAL A 85 -12.86 7.55 4.13
C VAL A 85 -13.00 8.61 5.22
N THR A 86 -13.04 8.15 6.46
CA THR A 86 -13.03 9.03 7.64
C THR A 86 -11.82 8.72 8.49
N PHE A 87 -11.46 9.65 9.36
CA PHE A 87 -10.32 9.49 10.24
C PHE A 87 -10.44 8.22 11.08
N GLY A 88 -9.37 7.45 11.13
CA GLY A 88 -9.25 6.26 11.97
C GLY A 88 -9.80 4.96 11.39
N VAL A 89 -10.43 5.00 10.20
CA VAL A 89 -10.95 3.76 9.63
C VAL A 89 -9.84 2.89 9.06
N PRO A 90 -9.96 1.55 9.14
CA PRO A 90 -9.01 0.67 8.49
C PRO A 90 -9.20 0.68 6.97
N LEU A 91 -8.09 0.53 6.27
CA LEU A 91 -8.04 0.55 4.80
C LEU A 91 -7.45 -0.75 4.30
N ARG A 92 -8.02 -1.26 3.21
CA ARG A 92 -7.54 -2.45 2.50
C ARG A 92 -7.20 -2.11 1.05
N ILE A 93 -6.60 -3.05 0.33
CA ILE A 93 -6.46 -2.92 -1.12
C ILE A 93 -7.84 -3.03 -1.77
N PHE A 94 -8.17 -2.05 -2.61
CA PHE A 94 -9.44 -2.06 -3.34
C PHE A 94 -9.42 -3.08 -4.49
N ASP A 95 -8.42 -2.98 -5.35
CA ASP A 95 -8.29 -3.86 -6.53
C ASP A 95 -6.85 -3.89 -7.05
N ILE A 96 -6.70 -4.33 -8.30
CA ILE A 96 -5.39 -4.45 -8.96
C ILE A 96 -4.64 -3.12 -9.08
N ARG A 97 -5.29 -1.99 -8.85
CA ARG A 97 -4.63 -0.68 -8.87
C ARG A 97 -3.85 -0.39 -7.60
N GLY A 98 -4.11 -1.12 -6.54
CA GLY A 98 -3.43 -0.89 -5.25
C GLY A 98 -3.96 0.31 -4.48
N MET A 99 -5.10 0.84 -4.87
CA MET A 99 -5.74 1.94 -4.14
C MET A 99 -6.33 1.43 -2.83
N GLY A 100 -6.37 2.29 -1.83
CA GLY A 100 -7.01 1.95 -0.56
C GLY A 100 -8.53 2.06 -0.63
N ASP A 101 -9.20 1.27 0.18
CA ASP A 101 -10.66 1.31 0.32
C ASP A 101 -11.04 1.08 1.77
N VAL A 102 -12.21 1.59 2.14
CA VAL A 102 -12.72 1.44 3.49
C VAL A 102 -13.22 0.04 3.75
N GLN A 103 -13.27 -0.33 5.01
CA GLN A 103 -13.90 -1.57 5.43
C GLN A 103 -15.39 -1.51 5.14
N GLY A 104 -15.88 -2.52 4.45
CA GLY A 104 -17.30 -2.72 4.21
C GLY A 104 -17.71 -4.15 4.56
N ASP A 105 -18.96 -4.47 4.32
CA ASP A 105 -19.50 -5.79 4.62
C ASP A 105 -18.85 -6.92 3.82
N ALA A 106 -18.13 -6.57 2.77
CA ALA A 106 -17.48 -7.54 1.89
C ALA A 106 -16.09 -7.99 2.39
N TRP A 107 -15.62 -7.47 3.51
CA TRP A 107 -14.32 -7.90 4.03
C TRP A 107 -14.41 -9.32 4.57
N ALA A 108 -13.43 -10.12 4.23
CA ALA A 108 -13.36 -11.52 4.65
C ALA A 108 -12.07 -11.78 5.44
N SER A 109 -12.08 -12.88 6.18
CA SER A 109 -10.86 -13.37 6.83
C SER A 109 -9.78 -13.60 5.78
N GLY A 110 -8.59 -13.12 6.04
CA GLY A 110 -7.47 -13.19 5.11
C GLY A 110 -7.28 -11.94 4.27
N ASP A 111 -8.23 -11.01 4.26
CA ASP A 111 -8.04 -9.72 3.61
C ASP A 111 -6.94 -8.93 4.32
N GLY A 112 -6.11 -8.24 3.56
CA GLY A 112 -5.02 -7.45 4.13
C GLY A 112 -5.46 -6.06 4.48
N ILE A 113 -5.02 -5.63 5.64
CA ILE A 113 -5.14 -4.25 6.08
C ILE A 113 -3.86 -3.55 5.67
N ILE A 114 -3.99 -2.42 4.96
CA ILE A 114 -2.87 -1.54 4.64
C ILE A 114 -2.49 -0.73 5.87
N GLY A 115 -3.49 -0.15 6.52
CA GLY A 115 -3.32 0.73 7.67
C GLY A 115 -4.60 1.44 8.01
N TYR A 116 -4.47 2.61 8.62
CA TYR A 116 -5.59 3.38 9.12
C TYR A 116 -5.53 4.80 8.58
N ALA A 117 -6.67 5.34 8.17
CA ALA A 117 -6.74 6.69 7.62
C ALA A 117 -6.40 7.73 8.68
N ASP A 118 -5.50 8.64 8.35
CA ASP A 118 -5.17 9.78 9.20
C ASP A 118 -5.87 11.06 8.74
N THR A 119 -6.31 11.11 7.50
CA THR A 119 -7.13 12.19 6.96
C THR A 119 -8.30 11.62 6.17
N PRO A 120 -9.40 12.37 6.04
CA PRO A 120 -10.57 11.89 5.29
C PRO A 120 -10.39 12.04 3.79
N SER A 121 -11.28 11.40 3.03
CA SER A 121 -11.43 11.64 1.59
C SER A 121 -12.82 12.19 1.29
N SER A 122 -12.95 12.86 0.15
CA SER A 122 -14.23 13.38 -0.35
C SER A 122 -14.60 12.80 -1.71
N ALA A 123 -13.67 12.21 -2.43
CA ALA A 123 -13.91 11.65 -3.75
C ALA A 123 -12.96 10.48 -4.03
N SER A 124 -13.39 9.59 -4.91
CA SER A 124 -12.51 8.54 -5.45
C SER A 124 -11.30 9.19 -6.13
N GLY A 125 -10.12 8.66 -5.88
CA GLY A 125 -8.88 9.19 -6.41
C GLY A 125 -8.18 10.21 -5.51
N ASP A 126 -8.80 10.59 -4.41
CA ASP A 126 -8.15 11.46 -3.43
C ASP A 126 -6.92 10.78 -2.84
N ILE A 127 -5.91 11.60 -2.55
CA ILE A 127 -4.73 11.14 -1.83
C ILE A 127 -4.87 11.60 -0.38
N ILE A 128 -4.89 10.64 0.51
CA ILE A 128 -5.02 10.89 1.95
C ILE A 128 -3.72 10.51 2.66
N GLU A 129 -3.64 10.84 3.93
CA GLU A 129 -2.58 10.32 4.79
C GLU A 129 -3.05 9.07 5.52
N CYS A 130 -2.16 8.10 5.62
CA CYS A 130 -2.44 6.79 6.18
C CYS A 130 -1.29 6.34 7.07
N TRP A 131 -1.61 5.85 8.26
CA TRP A 131 -0.64 5.14 9.08
C TRP A 131 -0.55 3.70 8.62
N LEU A 132 0.63 3.30 8.20
CA LEU A 132 0.87 1.92 7.80
C LEU A 132 0.78 0.99 9.01
N ALA A 133 -0.05 -0.02 8.88
CA ALA A 133 -0.20 -1.08 9.86
C ALA A 133 -0.59 -2.35 9.11
N ILE A 134 0.35 -2.80 8.27
CA ILE A 134 0.11 -3.93 7.38
C ILE A 134 -0.17 -5.17 8.21
N ASN A 135 -1.33 -5.76 7.96
CA ASN A 135 -1.81 -6.87 8.74
C ASN A 135 -2.79 -7.71 7.92
N THR A 136 -3.22 -8.82 8.47
CA THR A 136 -4.21 -9.69 7.85
C THR A 136 -5.46 -9.69 8.73
N LEU A 137 -6.60 -9.48 8.10
CA LEU A 137 -7.87 -9.53 8.80
C LEU A 137 -8.17 -10.97 9.20
N LEU A 138 -8.46 -11.18 10.48
CA LEU A 138 -8.91 -12.46 10.98
C LEU A 138 -10.34 -12.29 11.47
N THR A 139 -11.25 -13.07 10.91
CA THR A 139 -12.62 -13.12 11.38
C THR A 139 -12.89 -14.47 12.01
N THR A 140 -13.67 -14.47 13.05
CA THR A 140 -14.05 -15.70 13.73
C THR A 140 -15.47 -16.12 13.36
#